data_9a622c61f00fc2117cf65331a68e229e
#
_entry.id   9a622c61f00fc2117cf65331a68e229e
#
_cell.length_a   1.000
_cell.length_b   1.000
_cell.length_c   1.000
_cell.angle_alpha   90.00
_cell.angle_beta   90.00
_cell.angle_gamma   90.00
#
_symmetry.space_group_name_H-M   'P 1'
#
loop_
_entity.id
_entity.type
_entity.pdbx_description
1 polymer ?
#
loop_
_entity_poly.entity_id
_entity_poly.type
_entity_poly.pdbx_seq_one_letter_code
_entity_poly.pdbx_strand_id
1 'polypeptide(L)'
;VHLASGAIGGFDVLQTVTLMAEALKLDEKAGIETHTGAKGFRNTPVWADHLLTDTEKTTVFTGSAKEAIATFPRRVNVAVATSLATTGPDITGVTMHSVPGWVGDDHCITAEIEGVKAVVDICSSTSAIAGWSAVALLRNLASPVCFY
;
A
#
# COMPACT_ATOMS: atom_id res chain seq x y z
N VAL A 1 -13.59 -15.69 0.40
CA VAL A 1 -12.38 -15.24 1.12
C VAL A 1 -12.55 -13.78 1.49
N HIS A 2 -12.36 -13.44 2.77
CA HIS A 2 -12.37 -12.07 3.26
C HIS A 2 -10.94 -11.63 3.55
N LEU A 3 -10.55 -10.48 3.02
CA LEU A 3 -9.23 -9.90 3.22
C LEU A 3 -9.32 -8.75 4.24
N ALA A 4 -8.60 -8.89 5.35
CA ALA A 4 -8.43 -7.78 6.27
C ALA A 4 -7.53 -6.71 5.66
N SER A 5 -7.81 -5.45 5.92
CA SER A 5 -7.05 -4.33 5.32
C SER A 5 -5.60 -4.25 5.79
N GLY A 6 -5.27 -4.84 6.94
CA GLY A 6 -3.90 -4.81 7.46
C GLY A 6 -3.49 -3.41 7.91
N ALA A 7 -2.32 -2.97 7.47
CA ALA A 7 -1.80 -1.63 7.76
C ALA A 7 -2.32 -0.54 6.81
N ILE A 8 -3.17 -0.90 5.85
CA ILE A 8 -3.77 0.01 4.86
C ILE A 8 -5.30 -0.09 4.91
N GLY A 9 -6.01 0.56 4.00
CA GLY A 9 -7.48 0.55 3.97
C GLY A 9 -8.03 1.16 2.69
N GLY A 10 -9.33 1.52 2.72
CA GLY A 10 -10.00 2.19 1.61
C GLY A 10 -10.20 1.31 0.37
N PHE A 11 -10.17 -0.02 0.53
CA PHE A 11 -10.35 -0.94 -0.61
C PHE A 11 -11.70 -0.79 -1.29
N ASP A 12 -12.72 -0.40 -0.56
CA ASP A 12 -14.04 -0.09 -1.07
C ASP A 12 -14.01 1.03 -2.11
N VAL A 13 -13.40 2.15 -1.78
CA VAL A 13 -13.28 3.29 -2.71
C VAL A 13 -12.31 2.99 -3.85
N LEU A 14 -11.20 2.30 -3.60
CA LEU A 14 -10.24 1.92 -4.63
C LEU A 14 -10.89 1.00 -5.67
N GLN A 15 -11.58 -0.05 -5.22
CA GLN A 15 -12.33 -0.96 -6.10
C GLN A 15 -13.46 -0.24 -6.86
N THR A 16 -14.10 0.76 -6.25
CA THR A 16 -15.11 1.57 -6.92
C THR A 16 -14.51 2.33 -8.10
N VAL A 17 -13.33 2.94 -7.93
CA VAL A 17 -12.63 3.64 -9.01
C VAL A 17 -12.26 2.66 -10.13
N THR A 18 -11.71 1.50 -9.79
CA THR A 18 -11.34 0.46 -10.76
C THR A 18 -12.57 -0.05 -11.53
N LEU A 19 -13.68 -0.30 -10.84
CA LEU A 19 -14.94 -0.71 -11.48
C LEU A 19 -15.46 0.35 -12.46
N MET A 20 -15.36 1.64 -12.10
CA MET A 20 -15.70 2.74 -13.01
C MET A 20 -14.79 2.76 -14.23
N ALA A 21 -13.49 2.59 -14.05
CA ALA A 21 -12.52 2.52 -15.15
C ALA A 21 -12.87 1.42 -16.13
N GLU A 22 -13.13 0.21 -15.64
CA GLU A 22 -13.51 -0.95 -16.45
C GLU A 22 -14.84 -0.71 -17.22
N ALA A 23 -15.87 -0.25 -16.51
CA ALA A 23 -17.20 -0.05 -17.09
C ALA A 23 -17.23 1.07 -18.14
N LEU A 24 -16.48 2.14 -17.92
CA LEU A 24 -16.43 3.32 -18.79
C LEU A 24 -15.27 3.29 -19.79
N LYS A 25 -14.43 2.25 -19.74
CA LYS A 25 -13.21 2.07 -20.58
C LYS A 25 -12.26 3.26 -20.47
N LEU A 26 -12.03 3.71 -19.22
CA LEU A 26 -11.11 4.78 -18.90
C LEU A 26 -9.73 4.20 -18.49
N ASP A 27 -8.68 4.94 -18.79
CA ASP A 27 -7.35 4.62 -18.28
C ASP A 27 -7.29 4.89 -16.78
N GLU A 28 -6.80 3.90 -16.03
CA GLU A 28 -6.59 4.00 -14.58
C GLU A 28 -5.11 4.03 -14.26
N LYS A 29 -4.72 4.94 -13.38
CA LYS A 29 -3.40 4.96 -12.73
C LYS A 29 -3.59 4.59 -11.26
N ALA A 30 -2.98 3.50 -10.83
CA ALA A 30 -3.02 3.08 -9.43
C ALA A 30 -1.60 2.80 -8.91
N GLY A 31 -1.39 3.09 -7.64
CA GLY A 31 -0.11 2.82 -7.01
C GLY A 31 -0.11 3.04 -5.51
N ILE A 32 0.96 2.59 -4.89
CA ILE A 32 1.27 2.79 -3.48
C ILE A 32 2.66 3.37 -3.31
N GLU A 33 2.76 4.42 -2.52
CA GLU A 33 4.00 5.01 -2.06
C GLU A 33 4.17 4.73 -0.58
N THR A 34 5.29 4.15 -0.18
CA THR A 34 5.58 3.79 1.20
C THR A 34 6.80 4.56 1.70
N HIS A 35 6.66 5.19 2.86
CA HIS A 35 7.74 5.82 3.61
C HIS A 35 8.01 5.01 4.87
N THR A 36 9.26 4.62 5.08
CA THR A 36 9.69 3.93 6.30
C THR A 36 11.11 4.31 6.66
N GLY A 37 11.52 4.06 7.90
CA GLY A 37 12.89 4.35 8.33
C GLY A 37 13.89 3.37 7.72
N ALA A 38 15.15 3.79 7.59
CA ALA A 38 16.24 3.01 6.98
C ALA A 38 16.34 1.57 7.51
N LYS A 39 16.10 1.37 8.82
CA LYS A 39 16.15 0.04 9.45
C LYS A 39 15.12 -0.95 8.88
N GLY A 40 14.02 -0.46 8.30
CA GLY A 40 12.99 -1.27 7.64
C GLY A 40 13.51 -2.00 6.41
N PHE A 41 14.60 -1.53 5.80
CA PHE A 41 15.19 -2.14 4.61
C PHE A 41 16.35 -3.11 4.91
N ARG A 42 16.72 -3.30 6.18
CA ARG A 42 17.75 -4.29 6.55
C ARG A 42 17.36 -5.68 6.05
N ASN A 43 18.38 -6.41 5.56
CA ASN A 43 18.21 -7.75 4.99
C ASN A 43 17.30 -7.80 3.75
N THR A 44 17.26 -6.72 3.00
CA THR A 44 16.61 -6.65 1.68
C THR A 44 17.65 -6.37 0.59
N PRO A 45 17.34 -6.67 -0.70
CA PRO A 45 18.25 -6.38 -1.81
C PRO A 45 18.58 -4.89 -2.00
N VAL A 46 17.75 -3.99 -1.48
CA VAL A 46 17.93 -2.53 -1.60
C VAL A 46 18.67 -1.92 -0.40
N TRP A 47 19.11 -2.74 0.55
CA TRP A 47 19.86 -2.26 1.69
C TRP A 47 21.21 -1.68 1.27
N ALA A 48 21.50 -0.48 1.78
CA ALA A 48 22.82 0.13 1.70
C ALA A 48 23.11 0.87 3.00
N ASP A 49 24.35 0.81 3.48
CA ASP A 49 24.74 1.36 4.78
C ASP A 49 24.55 2.89 4.86
N HIS A 50 24.65 3.61 3.73
CA HIS A 50 24.44 5.05 3.69
C HIS A 50 23.02 5.44 4.10
N LEU A 51 22.00 4.56 3.95
CA LEU A 51 20.62 4.83 4.36
C LEU A 51 20.51 5.20 5.86
N LEU A 52 21.45 4.72 6.70
CA LEU A 52 21.50 5.05 8.12
C LEU A 52 22.03 6.46 8.40
N THR A 53 22.76 7.03 7.46
CA THR A 53 23.46 8.32 7.59
C THR A 53 22.89 9.40 6.66
N ASP A 54 22.00 9.02 5.75
CA ASP A 54 21.31 9.97 4.87
C ASP A 54 20.58 11.03 5.69
N THR A 55 20.63 12.26 5.22
CA THR A 55 19.94 13.41 5.83
C THR A 55 18.64 13.75 5.11
N GLU A 56 18.42 13.17 3.93
CA GLU A 56 17.26 13.39 3.09
C GLU A 56 16.58 12.05 2.73
N LYS A 57 15.34 12.14 2.28
CA LYS A 57 14.57 11.00 1.77
C LYS A 57 15.25 10.39 0.55
N THR A 58 15.47 9.08 0.59
CA THR A 58 16.05 8.31 -0.51
C THR A 58 15.03 7.33 -1.07
N THR A 59 14.76 7.39 -2.38
CA THR A 59 13.96 6.37 -3.07
C THR A 59 14.79 5.11 -3.25
N VAL A 60 14.35 4.02 -2.63
CA VAL A 60 15.08 2.74 -2.65
C VAL A 60 14.50 1.72 -3.63
N PHE A 61 13.24 1.92 -4.04
CA PHE A 61 12.58 1.06 -5.01
C PHE A 61 11.52 1.84 -5.78
N THR A 62 11.44 1.57 -7.08
CA THR A 62 10.32 1.97 -7.95
C THR A 62 10.11 0.88 -8.99
N GLY A 63 8.87 0.42 -9.15
CA GLY A 63 8.51 -0.63 -10.10
C GLY A 63 7.03 -0.99 -10.00
N SER A 64 6.64 -2.10 -10.62
CA SER A 64 5.31 -2.68 -10.48
C SER A 64 5.19 -3.47 -9.15
N ALA A 65 3.95 -3.77 -8.73
CA ALA A 65 3.72 -4.65 -7.58
C ALA A 65 4.34 -6.04 -7.81
N LYS A 66 4.34 -6.55 -9.03
CA LYS A 66 4.98 -7.82 -9.39
C LYS A 66 6.49 -7.79 -9.18
N GLU A 67 7.16 -6.72 -9.60
CA GLU A 67 8.59 -6.52 -9.37
C GLU A 67 8.90 -6.35 -7.88
N ALA A 68 8.03 -5.62 -7.14
CA ALA A 68 8.15 -5.50 -5.69
C ALA A 68 8.03 -6.86 -4.98
N ILE A 69 7.08 -7.71 -5.39
CA ILE A 69 6.92 -9.08 -4.86
C ILE A 69 8.19 -9.91 -5.13
N ALA A 70 8.76 -9.82 -6.32
CA ALA A 70 9.98 -10.54 -6.67
C ALA A 70 11.19 -10.07 -5.85
N THR A 71 11.28 -8.76 -5.58
CA THR A 71 12.39 -8.14 -4.83
C THR A 71 12.25 -8.35 -3.32
N PHE A 72 11.02 -8.29 -2.78
CA PHE A 72 10.73 -8.33 -1.34
C PHE A 72 9.67 -9.39 -0.99
N PRO A 73 9.89 -10.69 -1.21
CA PRO A 73 8.85 -11.71 -1.15
C PRO A 73 8.14 -11.85 0.22
N ARG A 74 8.64 -11.22 1.26
CA ARG A 74 8.10 -11.30 2.63
C ARG A 74 7.67 -9.95 3.24
N ARG A 75 7.72 -8.86 2.46
CA ARG A 75 7.56 -7.48 3.00
C ARG A 75 6.66 -6.56 2.17
N VAL A 76 5.89 -7.11 1.22
CA VAL A 76 5.09 -6.32 0.28
C VAL A 76 3.60 -6.67 0.31
N ASN A 77 3.11 -7.17 1.43
CA ASN A 77 1.69 -7.49 1.61
C ASN A 77 0.77 -6.31 1.28
N VAL A 78 1.17 -5.08 1.64
CA VAL A 78 0.40 -3.86 1.31
C VAL A 78 0.36 -3.60 -0.20
N ALA A 79 1.47 -3.81 -0.92
CA ALA A 79 1.52 -3.68 -2.37
C ALA A 79 0.68 -4.78 -3.07
N VAL A 80 0.70 -6.01 -2.55
CA VAL A 80 -0.15 -7.09 -3.03
C VAL A 80 -1.62 -6.74 -2.85
N ALA A 81 -2.02 -6.31 -1.65
CA ALA A 81 -3.40 -5.95 -1.37
C ALA A 81 -3.89 -4.78 -2.23
N THR A 82 -3.05 -3.74 -2.40
CA THR A 82 -3.34 -2.61 -3.30
C THR A 82 -3.53 -3.08 -4.74
N SER A 83 -2.65 -3.94 -5.25
CA SER A 83 -2.74 -4.44 -6.62
C SER A 83 -3.98 -5.29 -6.87
N LEU A 84 -4.41 -6.07 -5.88
CA LEU A 84 -5.65 -6.86 -5.96
C LEU A 84 -6.91 -5.98 -5.91
N ALA A 85 -6.82 -4.83 -5.28
CA ALA A 85 -7.93 -3.87 -5.19
C ALA A 85 -8.00 -2.90 -6.38
N THR A 86 -7.01 -2.89 -7.26
CA THR A 86 -6.88 -1.92 -8.36
C THR A 86 -6.48 -2.59 -9.67
N THR A 87 -5.50 -2.07 -10.37
CA THR A 87 -5.10 -2.43 -11.76
C THR A 87 -4.35 -3.77 -11.90
N GLY A 88 -4.20 -4.51 -10.82
CA GLY A 88 -3.46 -5.78 -10.82
C GLY A 88 -1.94 -5.62 -10.68
N PRO A 89 -1.23 -6.75 -10.42
CA PRO A 89 0.18 -6.71 -10.02
C PRO A 89 1.14 -6.25 -11.12
N ASP A 90 0.80 -6.42 -12.37
CA ASP A 90 1.67 -6.03 -13.51
C ASP A 90 1.68 -4.51 -13.74
N ILE A 91 0.60 -3.81 -13.36
CA ILE A 91 0.36 -2.39 -13.70
C ILE A 91 0.46 -1.49 -12.46
N THR A 92 -0.05 -1.94 -11.31
CA THR A 92 -0.02 -1.15 -10.07
C THR A 92 1.40 -0.74 -9.71
N GLY A 93 1.64 0.56 -9.61
CA GLY A 93 2.95 1.13 -9.26
C GLY A 93 3.26 0.96 -7.77
N VAL A 94 4.53 0.73 -7.46
CA VAL A 94 5.05 0.68 -6.09
C VAL A 94 6.29 1.54 -6.00
N THR A 95 6.31 2.48 -5.06
CA THR A 95 7.49 3.28 -4.74
C THR A 95 7.76 3.18 -3.25
N MET A 96 9.02 2.96 -2.89
CA MET A 96 9.44 2.87 -1.49
C MET A 96 10.55 3.87 -1.20
N HIS A 97 10.42 4.55 -0.07
CA HIS A 97 11.37 5.56 0.38
C HIS A 97 11.92 5.22 1.77
N SER A 98 13.22 5.38 1.91
CA SER A 98 13.89 5.46 3.21
C SER A 98 13.87 6.92 3.68
N VAL A 99 13.30 7.15 4.85
CA VAL A 99 13.17 8.51 5.43
C VAL A 99 13.99 8.57 6.73
N PRO A 100 14.98 9.49 6.81
CA PRO A 100 15.80 9.65 8.01
C PRO A 100 14.96 9.90 9.27
N GLY A 101 15.24 9.18 10.34
CA GLY A 101 14.57 9.36 11.63
C GLY A 101 13.10 8.92 11.69
N TRP A 102 12.56 8.37 10.60
CA TRP A 102 11.16 7.93 10.55
C TRP A 102 10.92 6.72 11.45
N VAL A 103 9.78 6.74 12.15
CA VAL A 103 9.31 5.64 12.99
C VAL A 103 7.96 5.16 12.49
N GLY A 104 7.87 3.85 12.21
CA GLY A 104 6.68 3.24 11.63
C GLY A 104 6.68 3.31 10.11
N ASP A 105 5.50 3.21 9.54
CA ASP A 105 5.25 3.22 8.09
C ASP A 105 4.17 4.24 7.75
N ASP A 106 4.34 4.87 6.60
CA ASP A 106 3.36 5.71 5.95
C ASP A 106 3.05 5.12 4.58
N HIS A 107 1.79 4.82 4.32
CA HIS A 107 1.33 4.21 3.07
C HIS A 107 0.31 5.11 2.40
N CYS A 108 0.70 5.76 1.32
CA CYS A 108 -0.17 6.56 0.48
C CYS A 108 -0.56 5.77 -0.78
N ILE A 109 -1.84 5.44 -0.92
CA ILE A 109 -2.38 4.71 -2.06
C ILE A 109 -3.20 5.68 -2.90
N THR A 110 -3.01 5.62 -4.21
CA THR A 110 -3.78 6.41 -5.16
C THR A 110 -4.40 5.51 -6.22
N ALA A 111 -5.65 5.83 -6.60
CA ALA A 111 -6.30 5.33 -7.80
C ALA A 111 -6.94 6.52 -8.51
N GLU A 112 -6.60 6.72 -9.78
CA GLU A 112 -6.98 7.92 -10.53
C GLU A 112 -7.45 7.53 -11.93
N ILE A 113 -8.62 8.04 -12.29
CA ILE A 113 -9.21 8.01 -13.62
C ILE A 113 -9.63 9.42 -14.02
N GLU A 114 -10.05 9.64 -15.24
CA GLU A 114 -10.63 10.92 -15.64
C GLU A 114 -11.81 11.29 -14.74
N GLY A 115 -11.72 12.43 -14.07
CA GLY A 115 -12.76 12.99 -13.21
C GLY A 115 -12.82 12.44 -11.78
N VAL A 116 -12.04 11.40 -11.44
CA VAL A 116 -12.00 10.83 -10.08
C VAL A 116 -10.58 10.54 -9.64
N LYS A 117 -10.23 10.99 -8.45
CA LYS A 117 -8.99 10.62 -7.77
C LYS A 117 -9.30 10.19 -6.34
N ALA A 118 -9.03 8.95 -6.02
CA ALA A 118 -9.06 8.44 -4.65
C ALA A 118 -7.64 8.42 -4.07
N VAL A 119 -7.50 8.92 -2.84
CA VAL A 119 -6.25 8.88 -2.09
C VAL A 119 -6.55 8.30 -0.72
N VAL A 120 -5.82 7.26 -0.34
CA VAL A 120 -5.88 6.65 0.99
C VAL A 120 -4.50 6.74 1.59
N ASP A 121 -4.38 7.52 2.66
CA ASP A 121 -3.09 7.79 3.32
C ASP A 121 -3.18 7.35 4.77
N ILE A 122 -2.33 6.40 5.17
CA ILE A 122 -2.33 5.81 6.50
C ILE A 122 -0.90 5.82 7.05
N CYS A 123 -0.67 6.71 7.99
CA CYS A 123 0.57 6.78 8.75
C CYS A 123 0.40 6.09 10.11
N SER A 124 1.28 5.15 10.42
CA SER A 124 1.21 4.40 11.68
C SER A 124 2.60 4.16 12.27
N SER A 125 2.76 4.53 13.53
CA SER A 125 3.96 4.22 14.31
C SER A 125 3.89 2.87 15.03
N THR A 126 2.79 2.12 14.84
CA THR A 126 2.56 0.82 15.49
C THR A 126 2.04 -0.22 14.52
N SER A 127 2.51 -1.46 14.64
CA SER A 127 1.97 -2.60 13.88
C SER A 127 0.60 -3.07 14.37
N ALA A 128 0.11 -2.56 15.51
CA ALA A 128 -1.17 -2.94 16.09
C ALA A 128 -2.36 -2.66 15.15
N ILE A 129 -2.26 -1.65 14.26
CA ILE A 129 -3.30 -1.33 13.27
C ILE A 129 -3.68 -2.56 12.42
N ALA A 130 -2.69 -3.39 12.03
CA ALA A 130 -2.95 -4.59 11.25
C ALA A 130 -3.79 -5.62 12.02
N GLY A 131 -3.52 -5.80 13.32
CA GLY A 131 -4.32 -6.66 14.18
C GLY A 131 -5.75 -6.14 14.38
N TRP A 132 -5.90 -4.83 14.62
CA TRP A 132 -7.21 -4.21 14.75
C TRP A 132 -8.03 -4.24 13.47
N SER A 133 -7.41 -4.24 12.30
CA SER A 133 -8.12 -4.42 11.02
C SER A 133 -8.82 -5.79 10.93
N ALA A 134 -8.21 -6.85 11.48
CA ALA A 134 -8.85 -8.16 11.57
C ALA A 134 -10.03 -8.15 12.53
N VAL A 135 -9.92 -7.46 13.66
CA VAL A 135 -11.04 -7.28 14.61
C VAL A 135 -12.18 -6.51 13.94
N ALA A 136 -11.88 -5.44 13.19
CA ALA A 136 -12.87 -4.67 12.46
C ALA A 136 -13.60 -5.51 11.40
N LEU A 137 -12.87 -6.36 10.66
CA LEU A 137 -13.46 -7.30 9.70
C LEU A 137 -14.43 -8.26 10.39
N LEU A 138 -14.02 -8.90 11.49
CA LEU A 138 -14.88 -9.82 12.23
C LEU A 138 -16.13 -9.12 12.78
N ARG A 139 -15.98 -7.90 13.27
CA ARG A 139 -17.10 -7.09 13.73
C ARG A 139 -18.07 -6.77 12.60
N ASN A 140 -17.58 -6.40 11.42
CA ASN A 140 -18.42 -6.16 10.25
C ASN A 140 -19.20 -7.41 9.84
N LEU A 141 -18.57 -8.58 9.83
CA LEU A 141 -19.24 -9.85 9.48
C LEU A 141 -20.34 -10.24 10.48
N ALA A 142 -20.24 -9.82 11.74
CA ALA A 142 -21.21 -10.08 12.79
C ALA A 142 -22.24 -8.96 12.99
N SER A 143 -22.10 -7.83 12.30
CA SER A 143 -22.96 -6.65 12.44
C SER A 143 -24.10 -6.65 11.41
N PRO A 144 -25.30 -6.17 11.77
CA PRO A 144 -26.36 -5.90 10.80
C PRO A 144 -26.08 -4.70 9.89
N VAL A 145 -25.10 -3.85 10.26
CA VAL A 145 -24.61 -2.72 9.45
C VAL A 145 -23.13 -2.96 9.18
N CYS A 146 -22.77 -3.10 7.91
CA CYS A 146 -21.42 -3.37 7.45
C CYS A 146 -20.88 -2.17 6.67
N PHE A 147 -19.58 -1.94 6.79
CA PHE A 147 -18.82 -0.97 5.99
C PHE A 147 -17.82 -1.75 5.12
N TYR A 148 -18.01 -1.62 3.83
CA TYR A 148 -17.19 -2.30 2.81
C TYR A 148 -16.39 -1.29 2.01
#